data_1dd092df624d9a01d8b317fb9f8addbf
#
_entry.id   1dd092df624d9a01d8b317fb9f8addbf
#
_cell.length_a   1.000
_cell.length_b   1.000
_cell.length_c   1.000
_cell.angle_alpha   90.00
_cell.angle_beta   90.00
_cell.angle_gamma   90.00
#
_symmetry.space_group_name_H-M   'P 1'
#
loop_
_entity.id
_entity.type
_entity.pdbx_description
1 polymer ?
#
loop_
_entity_poly.entity_id
_entity_poly.type
_entity_poly.pdbx_seq_one_letter_code
_entity_poly.pdbx_strand_id
1 'polypeptide(L)'
;DAIVSNYAGTTVDIFEGKTMFGEKIMNVADLPGIYNLGAASEDERVARDYIVEKKPKVIVNVVDATILERNLYLTLQLLELKVPMIVALNFYEELEDKGITIDYQALSMLLGVPVVPIDALRGAGIPELVKTIEAAMQGNVRFEHYQVKYGEQVEGGGPQDTQIARMRHGEAALLAQKVMVRAKAKKSFKDFLDRFTTEPFTGTLSLVVVMSVIFASLFTVGNYLSGLVGKWFDFFVGNPLAPVISAVPTLFLKTIISWGLQGINAGLQIVLPYILVFYLMLGALEDTGYLPRMAYLLDRLMHRMHLHGNAIIPMMLGFGCSVPAVLATRILPNRRDRILTSVLICMIPCSARTAVILGATGKFLGLGCALLIYSIVLILIFAVGYILGKLLPGESTGLIMEMPEYRLPHLSNVWKKTWIRVKDFIWIAFPMIVIGSSLLGVLKAYGLLAMIARPFAPVVEGWLMLPAVAGITLIYGILRKEMALELLFVLGGSASLLKFMTPQQIFTFTLVVALYFPCAGTLAVLKHEFGWKKSLLIASFTVVLAVLAGGIVARI
;
A
#
# COMPACT_ATOMS: atom_id res chain seq x y z
N ASP A 1 -6.48 18.76 1.94
CA ASP A 1 -7.27 17.52 2.04
C ASP A 1 -6.35 16.38 2.49
N ALA A 2 -6.22 16.22 3.80
CA ALA A 2 -5.41 15.14 4.38
C ALA A 2 -6.10 13.77 4.18
N ILE A 3 -5.29 12.72 4.01
CA ILE A 3 -5.78 11.34 3.92
C ILE A 3 -6.09 10.85 5.33
N VAL A 4 -7.36 10.58 5.61
CA VAL A 4 -7.80 10.04 6.89
C VAL A 4 -7.72 8.51 6.86
N SER A 5 -7.02 7.89 7.80
CA SER A 5 -6.97 6.44 7.96
C SER A 5 -7.12 6.01 9.41
N ASN A 6 -7.43 4.73 9.62
CA ASN A 6 -7.64 4.16 10.96
C ASN A 6 -6.36 3.57 11.57
N TYR A 7 -5.19 3.85 11.01
CA TYR A 7 -3.90 3.43 11.57
C TYR A 7 -2.79 4.44 11.26
N ALA A 8 -1.73 4.43 12.05
CA ALA A 8 -0.59 5.34 11.91
C ALA A 8 0.29 4.99 10.70
N GLY A 9 1.05 5.97 10.18
CA GLY A 9 2.00 5.79 9.09
C GLY A 9 1.41 5.94 7.67
N THR A 10 0.24 6.57 7.53
CA THR A 10 -0.39 6.84 6.22
C THR A 10 0.04 8.15 5.60
N THR A 11 0.56 9.07 6.38
CA THR A 11 1.04 10.39 5.95
C THR A 11 2.55 10.43 6.13
N VAL A 12 3.31 10.39 5.04
CA VAL A 12 4.78 10.48 5.03
C VAL A 12 5.23 11.90 4.67
N ASP A 13 4.40 12.65 3.95
CA ASP A 13 4.66 14.00 3.50
C ASP A 13 3.95 15.03 4.39
N ILE A 14 4.54 16.23 4.52
CA ILE A 14 3.94 17.35 5.23
C ILE A 14 2.90 18.01 4.31
N PHE A 15 1.68 18.17 4.81
CA PHE A 15 0.63 18.89 4.09
C PHE A 15 0.43 20.27 4.71
N GLU A 16 0.82 21.31 3.99
CA GLU A 16 0.58 22.69 4.38
C GLU A 16 -0.71 23.21 3.75
N GLY A 17 -1.58 23.81 4.56
CA GLY A 17 -2.83 24.41 4.11
C GLY A 17 -3.07 25.77 4.77
N LYS A 18 -3.93 26.56 4.14
CA LYS A 18 -4.41 27.83 4.70
C LYS A 18 -5.85 27.67 5.09
N THR A 19 -6.20 28.06 6.31
CA THR A 19 -7.57 28.09 6.79
C THR A 19 -7.90 29.45 7.36
N MET A 20 -9.16 29.85 7.28
CA MET A 20 -9.65 31.10 7.91
C MET A 20 -10.14 30.77 9.31
N PHE A 21 -9.57 31.44 10.30
CA PHE A 21 -10.03 31.45 11.67
C PHE A 21 -10.46 32.87 12.01
N GLY A 22 -11.77 33.11 12.13
CA GLY A 22 -12.31 34.44 12.23
C GLY A 22 -11.91 35.31 11.02
N GLU A 23 -11.30 36.46 11.25
CA GLU A 23 -10.79 37.36 10.18
C GLU A 23 -9.33 37.10 9.79
N LYS A 24 -8.64 36.11 10.40
CA LYS A 24 -7.22 35.85 10.17
C LYS A 24 -6.99 34.58 9.36
N ILE A 25 -6.08 34.64 8.41
CA ILE A 25 -5.61 33.47 7.67
C ILE A 25 -4.50 32.81 8.50
N MET A 26 -4.67 31.53 8.81
CA MET A 26 -3.65 30.73 9.47
C MET A 26 -3.09 29.68 8.52
N ASN A 27 -1.77 29.46 8.60
CA ASN A 27 -1.12 28.33 7.97
C ASN A 27 -1.21 27.15 8.94
N VAL A 28 -1.74 26.04 8.49
CA VAL A 28 -1.83 24.77 9.23
C VAL A 28 -0.96 23.76 8.51
N ALA A 29 -0.10 23.08 9.24
CA ALA A 29 0.69 21.98 8.74
C ALA A 29 0.22 20.68 9.39
N ASP A 30 -0.15 19.71 8.59
CA ASP A 30 -0.42 18.32 9.00
C ASP A 30 0.87 17.54 8.90
N LEU A 31 1.35 17.03 10.03
CA LEU A 31 2.59 16.28 10.14
C LEU A 31 2.29 14.78 10.15
N PRO A 32 3.24 13.94 9.72
CA PRO A 32 3.11 12.50 9.84
C PRO A 32 2.76 12.07 11.26
N GLY A 33 1.88 11.07 11.40
CA GLY A 33 1.52 10.52 12.71
C GLY A 33 2.70 9.78 13.34
N ILE A 34 3.16 10.27 14.48
CA ILE A 34 4.32 9.74 15.19
C ILE A 34 3.96 9.40 16.64
N TYR A 35 4.74 8.51 17.24
CA TYR A 35 4.64 8.16 18.67
C TYR A 35 5.86 8.59 19.47
N ASN A 36 6.93 8.98 18.79
CA ASN A 36 8.21 9.33 19.39
C ASN A 36 8.90 10.40 18.54
N LEU A 37 9.62 11.31 19.17
CA LEU A 37 10.49 12.30 18.52
C LEU A 37 11.95 11.81 18.38
N GLY A 38 12.22 10.54 18.66
CA GLY A 38 13.56 9.96 18.67
C GLY A 38 14.24 9.83 17.30
N ALA A 39 13.54 10.16 16.22
CA ALA A 39 14.03 10.13 14.84
C ALA A 39 14.52 8.75 14.36
N ALA A 40 13.92 7.69 14.88
CA ALA A 40 14.20 6.32 14.45
C ALA A 40 13.61 6.00 13.08
N SER A 41 12.44 6.58 12.73
CA SER A 41 11.78 6.47 11.43
C SER A 41 11.94 7.74 10.58
N GLU A 42 11.65 7.66 9.29
CA GLU A 42 11.63 8.81 8.38
C GLU A 42 10.54 9.81 8.79
N ASP A 43 9.37 9.32 9.18
CA ASP A 43 8.23 10.10 9.64
C ASP A 43 8.55 10.89 10.92
N GLU A 44 9.21 10.23 11.90
CA GLU A 44 9.63 10.87 13.14
C GLU A 44 10.65 11.98 12.88
N ARG A 45 11.59 11.77 11.95
CA ARG A 45 12.56 12.80 11.54
C ARG A 45 11.88 13.99 10.90
N VAL A 46 10.99 13.73 9.94
CA VAL A 46 10.26 14.78 9.21
C VAL A 46 9.46 15.64 10.17
N ALA A 47 8.70 15.02 11.08
CA ALA A 47 7.89 15.74 12.06
C ALA A 47 8.77 16.54 13.04
N ARG A 48 9.82 15.93 13.60
CA ARG A 48 10.74 16.59 14.52
C ARG A 48 11.44 17.79 13.87
N ASP A 49 12.03 17.57 12.68
CA ASP A 49 12.81 18.60 11.99
C ASP A 49 11.89 19.78 11.62
N TYR A 50 10.64 19.52 11.21
CA TYR A 50 9.67 20.58 10.97
C TYR A 50 9.37 21.40 12.22
N ILE A 51 9.11 20.75 13.37
CA ILE A 51 8.81 21.45 14.63
C ILE A 51 10.00 22.30 15.09
N VAL A 52 11.21 21.76 15.00
CA VAL A 52 12.43 22.44 15.44
C VAL A 52 12.82 23.60 14.51
N GLU A 53 12.73 23.42 13.20
CA GLU A 53 13.13 24.42 12.20
C GLU A 53 12.07 25.52 12.04
N LYS A 54 10.80 25.17 11.92
CA LYS A 54 9.71 26.13 11.65
C LYS A 54 9.18 26.82 12.91
N LYS A 55 9.42 26.25 14.10
CA LYS A 55 8.99 26.80 15.40
C LYS A 55 7.53 27.29 15.36
N PRO A 56 6.55 26.40 15.22
CA PRO A 56 5.16 26.76 15.11
C PRO A 56 4.71 27.57 16.35
N LYS A 57 3.76 28.48 16.17
CA LYS A 57 3.21 29.27 17.28
C LYS A 57 2.43 28.44 18.29
N VAL A 58 1.76 27.40 17.82
CA VAL A 58 0.97 26.47 18.63
C VAL A 58 1.06 25.09 18.01
N ILE A 59 1.28 24.07 18.84
CA ILE A 59 1.18 22.66 18.45
C ILE A 59 -0.17 22.15 18.92
N VAL A 60 -0.94 21.51 18.05
CA VAL A 60 -2.12 20.74 18.42
C VAL A 60 -1.73 19.26 18.42
N ASN A 61 -1.59 18.70 19.60
CA ASN A 61 -1.27 17.28 19.77
C ASN A 61 -2.59 16.47 19.88
N VAL A 62 -2.90 15.69 18.84
CA VAL A 62 -4.11 14.85 18.81
C VAL A 62 -3.79 13.53 19.48
N VAL A 63 -4.43 13.29 20.62
CA VAL A 63 -4.23 12.14 21.52
C VAL A 63 -5.44 11.22 21.45
N ASP A 64 -5.24 9.94 21.23
CA ASP A 64 -6.30 8.93 21.34
C ASP A 64 -6.62 8.67 22.82
N ALA A 65 -7.82 9.06 23.25
CA ALA A 65 -8.28 8.90 24.61
C ALA A 65 -8.37 7.43 25.05
N THR A 66 -8.59 6.51 24.11
CA THR A 66 -8.77 5.08 24.40
C THR A 66 -7.46 4.38 24.81
N ILE A 67 -6.32 4.97 24.41
CA ILE A 67 -4.95 4.48 24.69
C ILE A 67 -4.08 5.60 25.27
N LEU A 68 -4.65 6.36 26.21
CA LEU A 68 -4.07 7.59 26.77
C LEU A 68 -2.62 7.41 27.23
N GLU A 69 -2.32 6.34 27.99
CA GLU A 69 -0.99 6.07 28.56
C GLU A 69 0.11 6.10 27.48
N ARG A 70 -0.14 5.45 26.35
CA ARG A 70 0.84 5.40 25.26
C ARG A 70 1.02 6.74 24.57
N ASN A 71 -0.07 7.46 24.33
CA ASN A 71 -0.02 8.75 23.64
C ASN A 71 0.59 9.86 24.52
N LEU A 72 0.51 9.74 25.84
CA LEU A 72 1.16 10.67 26.75
C LEU A 72 2.70 10.65 26.64
N TYR A 73 3.30 9.57 26.16
CA TYR A 73 4.74 9.51 25.94
C TYR A 73 5.23 10.60 24.95
N LEU A 74 4.59 10.71 23.80
CA LEU A 74 4.88 11.79 22.83
C LEU A 74 4.50 13.16 23.39
N THR A 75 3.37 13.24 24.12
CA THR A 75 2.92 14.48 24.76
C THR A 75 4.02 15.04 25.69
N LEU A 76 4.64 14.19 26.50
CA LEU A 76 5.74 14.59 27.38
C LEU A 76 6.98 15.07 26.60
N GLN A 77 7.32 14.43 25.49
CA GLN A 77 8.41 14.87 24.61
C GLN A 77 8.14 16.24 23.97
N LEU A 78 6.89 16.48 23.54
CA LEU A 78 6.48 17.77 22.97
C LEU A 78 6.52 18.89 24.01
N LEU A 79 6.15 18.61 25.27
CA LEU A 79 6.22 19.56 26.38
C LEU A 79 7.67 20.00 26.67
N GLU A 80 8.64 19.08 26.51
CA GLU A 80 10.07 19.39 26.69
C GLU A 80 10.59 20.41 25.67
N LEU A 81 9.97 20.52 24.49
CA LEU A 81 10.32 21.52 23.47
C LEU A 81 9.90 22.94 23.85
N LYS A 82 9.11 23.11 24.91
CA LYS A 82 8.61 24.40 25.42
C LYS A 82 7.86 25.25 24.37
N VAL A 83 7.26 24.61 23.37
CA VAL A 83 6.39 25.27 22.40
C VAL A 83 4.96 25.26 22.96
N PRO A 84 4.19 26.34 22.82
CA PRO A 84 2.78 26.35 23.21
C PRO A 84 2.02 25.17 22.59
N MET A 85 1.36 24.36 23.42
CA MET A 85 0.71 23.13 22.98
C MET A 85 -0.72 23.03 23.54
N ILE A 86 -1.62 22.50 22.72
CA ILE A 86 -2.99 22.13 23.10
C ILE A 86 -3.11 20.62 22.85
N VAL A 87 -3.66 19.90 23.82
CA VAL A 87 -3.96 18.48 23.68
C VAL A 87 -5.41 18.33 23.23
N ALA A 88 -5.63 17.79 22.05
CA ALA A 88 -6.94 17.43 21.52
C ALA A 88 -7.20 15.96 21.84
N LEU A 89 -8.02 15.67 22.86
CA LEU A 89 -8.31 14.32 23.33
C LEU A 89 -9.41 13.71 22.47
N ASN A 90 -9.01 12.99 21.41
CA ASN A 90 -9.90 12.44 20.40
C ASN A 90 -10.52 11.11 20.84
N PHE A 91 -11.64 10.72 20.23
CA PHE A 91 -12.45 9.55 20.58
C PHE A 91 -13.00 9.57 22.00
N TYR A 92 -13.25 10.76 22.55
CA TYR A 92 -13.70 10.91 23.93
C TYR A 92 -15.07 10.27 24.17
N GLU A 93 -15.99 10.33 23.20
CA GLU A 93 -17.31 9.70 23.28
C GLU A 93 -17.24 8.15 23.29
N GLU A 94 -16.19 7.55 22.71
CA GLU A 94 -16.02 6.10 22.70
C GLU A 94 -15.60 5.52 24.07
N LEU A 95 -15.18 6.39 25.01
CA LEU A 95 -14.75 5.96 26.33
C LEU A 95 -15.91 5.35 27.15
N GLU A 96 -17.13 5.86 27.00
CA GLU A 96 -18.31 5.35 27.71
C GLU A 96 -18.58 3.88 27.34
N ASP A 97 -18.46 3.54 26.05
CA ASP A 97 -18.64 2.16 25.55
C ASP A 97 -17.61 1.20 26.16
N LYS A 98 -16.41 1.70 26.47
CA LYS A 98 -15.32 0.95 27.08
C LYS A 98 -15.36 0.90 28.61
N GLY A 99 -16.30 1.63 29.22
CA GLY A 99 -16.32 1.81 30.66
C GLY A 99 -15.09 2.57 31.19
N ILE A 100 -14.51 3.44 30.38
CA ILE A 100 -13.39 4.29 30.74
C ILE A 100 -13.91 5.71 30.98
N THR A 101 -13.49 6.32 32.06
CA THR A 101 -13.75 7.74 32.34
C THR A 101 -12.41 8.44 32.51
N ILE A 102 -12.23 9.57 31.82
CA ILE A 102 -11.03 10.39 31.91
C ILE A 102 -11.42 11.76 32.43
N ASP A 103 -10.79 12.20 33.50
CA ASP A 103 -10.89 13.58 33.98
C ASP A 103 -9.91 14.45 33.17
N TYR A 104 -10.43 15.03 32.08
CA TYR A 104 -9.61 15.87 31.18
C TYR A 104 -9.22 17.20 31.80
N GLN A 105 -9.98 17.68 32.82
CA GLN A 105 -9.65 18.91 33.57
C GLN A 105 -8.46 18.64 34.50
N ALA A 106 -8.48 17.52 35.21
CA ALA A 106 -7.34 17.09 36.02
C ALA A 106 -6.10 16.84 35.14
N LEU A 107 -6.29 16.25 33.95
CA LEU A 107 -5.19 16.06 32.99
C LEU A 107 -4.61 17.40 32.52
N SER A 108 -5.45 18.38 32.23
CA SER A 108 -5.03 19.74 31.86
C SER A 108 -4.19 20.39 32.96
N MET A 109 -4.63 20.30 34.23
CA MET A 109 -3.90 20.83 35.37
C MET A 109 -2.55 20.11 35.57
N LEU A 110 -2.51 18.78 35.39
CA LEU A 110 -1.28 17.99 35.54
C LEU A 110 -0.26 18.28 34.44
N LEU A 111 -0.71 18.46 33.20
CA LEU A 111 0.18 18.74 32.07
C LEU A 111 0.55 20.22 31.94
N GLY A 112 -0.21 21.12 32.59
CA GLY A 112 -0.03 22.59 32.49
C GLY A 112 -0.37 23.13 31.09
N VAL A 113 -1.17 22.41 30.29
CA VAL A 113 -1.62 22.82 28.96
C VAL A 113 -3.10 22.53 28.78
N PRO A 114 -3.83 23.28 27.94
CA PRO A 114 -5.24 23.02 27.67
C PRO A 114 -5.45 21.61 27.10
N VAL A 115 -6.42 20.88 27.61
CA VAL A 115 -6.89 19.60 27.12
C VAL A 115 -8.35 19.75 26.70
N VAL A 116 -8.64 19.52 25.42
CA VAL A 116 -9.96 19.66 24.83
C VAL A 116 -10.47 18.31 24.35
N PRO A 117 -11.57 17.78 24.92
CA PRO A 117 -12.18 16.55 24.43
C PRO A 117 -12.83 16.79 23.06
N ILE A 118 -12.55 15.92 22.10
CA ILE A 118 -13.10 16.00 20.75
C ILE A 118 -13.54 14.63 20.24
N ASP A 119 -14.43 14.64 19.27
CA ASP A 119 -14.66 13.54 18.34
C ASP A 119 -14.53 14.09 16.91
N ALA A 120 -13.36 13.87 16.31
CA ALA A 120 -13.05 14.42 15.00
C ALA A 120 -13.96 13.86 13.88
N LEU A 121 -14.49 12.62 14.04
CA LEU A 121 -15.38 12.00 13.05
C LEU A 121 -16.77 12.64 13.07
N ARG A 122 -17.27 13.00 14.25
CA ARG A 122 -18.59 13.59 14.43
C ARG A 122 -18.56 15.11 14.48
N GLY A 123 -17.37 15.70 14.58
CA GLY A 123 -17.17 17.13 14.70
C GLY A 123 -17.46 17.68 16.11
N ALA A 124 -17.70 16.81 17.10
CA ALA A 124 -17.93 17.23 18.48
C ALA A 124 -16.64 17.80 19.09
N GLY A 125 -16.75 18.89 19.87
CA GLY A 125 -15.62 19.58 20.51
C GLY A 125 -14.72 20.39 19.56
N ILE A 126 -14.86 20.28 18.24
CA ILE A 126 -14.05 21.05 17.27
C ILE A 126 -14.22 22.57 17.44
N PRO A 127 -15.43 23.13 17.63
CA PRO A 127 -15.57 24.55 17.84
C PRO A 127 -14.85 25.05 19.10
N GLU A 128 -14.80 24.24 20.16
CA GLU A 128 -14.08 24.56 21.41
C GLU A 128 -12.56 24.48 21.19
N LEU A 129 -12.09 23.49 20.49
CA LEU A 129 -10.67 23.38 20.09
C LEU A 129 -10.23 24.61 19.30
N VAL A 130 -11.02 25.05 18.32
CA VAL A 130 -10.74 26.24 17.50
C VAL A 130 -10.64 27.49 18.38
N LYS A 131 -11.59 27.73 19.29
CA LYS A 131 -11.56 28.85 20.24
C LYS A 131 -10.31 28.80 21.13
N THR A 132 -9.93 27.63 21.59
CA THR A 132 -8.73 27.43 22.42
C THR A 132 -7.45 27.74 21.63
N ILE A 133 -7.38 27.35 20.35
CA ILE A 133 -6.26 27.69 19.46
C ILE A 133 -6.18 29.21 19.26
N GLU A 134 -7.30 29.88 19.01
CA GLU A 134 -7.34 31.34 18.86
C GLU A 134 -6.86 32.06 20.12
N ALA A 135 -7.34 31.64 21.29
CA ALA A 135 -6.92 32.20 22.58
C ALA A 135 -5.41 31.99 22.84
N ALA A 136 -4.90 30.81 22.49
CA ALA A 136 -3.48 30.50 22.60
C ALA A 136 -2.60 31.36 21.66
N MET A 137 -3.05 31.59 20.43
CA MET A 137 -2.33 32.46 19.47
C MET A 137 -2.35 33.93 19.83
N GLN A 138 -3.36 34.36 20.60
CA GLN A 138 -3.48 35.74 21.13
C GLN A 138 -2.70 35.93 22.43
N GLY A 139 -2.10 34.88 22.99
CA GLY A 139 -1.40 34.94 24.29
C GLY A 139 -2.32 34.94 25.51
N ASN A 140 -3.61 34.65 25.31
CA ASN A 140 -4.60 34.64 26.39
C ASN A 140 -4.63 33.32 27.18
N VAL A 141 -3.80 32.35 26.82
CA VAL A 141 -3.65 31.07 27.52
C VAL A 141 -2.31 31.04 28.23
N ARG A 142 -2.32 30.73 29.51
CA ARG A 142 -1.10 30.48 30.26
C ARG A 142 -0.69 29.01 30.04
N PHE A 143 0.57 28.79 29.63
CA PHE A 143 1.14 27.49 29.52
C PHE A 143 2.12 27.29 30.67
N GLU A 144 1.77 26.43 31.62
CA GLU A 144 2.65 26.01 32.69
C GLU A 144 3.38 24.77 32.17
N HIS A 145 4.65 24.94 31.85
CA HIS A 145 5.43 23.83 31.31
C HIS A 145 5.61 22.73 32.36
N TYR A 146 5.04 21.56 32.10
CA TYR A 146 5.30 20.36 32.86
C TYR A 146 6.79 20.04 32.84
N GLN A 147 7.43 20.03 34.03
CA GLN A 147 8.81 19.58 34.15
C GLN A 147 8.80 18.09 34.43
N VAL A 148 9.20 17.29 33.44
CA VAL A 148 9.45 15.87 33.68
C VAL A 148 10.57 15.76 34.69
N LYS A 149 10.26 15.27 35.88
CA LYS A 149 11.25 15.05 36.92
C LYS A 149 12.06 13.79 36.57
N TYR A 150 13.12 13.99 35.81
CA TYR A 150 14.15 12.96 35.73
C TYR A 150 14.83 12.91 37.12
N GLY A 151 14.51 11.89 37.90
CA GLY A 151 15.15 11.73 39.23
C GLY A 151 16.67 11.66 39.08
N GLU A 152 17.38 12.24 40.06
CA GLU A 152 18.87 12.30 40.12
C GLU A 152 19.56 10.93 40.18
N GLN A 153 18.82 9.81 40.10
CA GLN A 153 19.39 8.46 40.20
C GLN A 153 19.34 7.76 38.84
N VAL A 154 20.32 8.07 38.02
CA VAL A 154 20.71 7.24 36.86
C VAL A 154 21.74 6.21 37.33
N GLU A 155 21.35 5.32 38.23
CA GLU A 155 22.15 4.13 38.59
C GLU A 155 21.60 2.91 37.82
N GLY A 156 22.21 2.59 36.69
CA GLY A 156 21.91 1.38 35.95
C GLY A 156 22.54 1.40 34.55
N GLY A 157 23.53 0.53 34.32
CA GLY A 157 24.35 0.47 33.11
C GLY A 157 23.58 0.16 31.82
N GLY A 158 23.14 1.19 31.13
CA GLY A 158 22.58 1.18 29.79
C GLY A 158 22.78 2.53 29.11
N PRO A 159 22.61 2.65 27.79
CA PRO A 159 22.68 3.94 27.09
C PRO A 159 21.70 4.93 27.72
N GLN A 160 22.15 6.16 27.94
CA GLN A 160 21.38 7.25 28.59
C GLN A 160 19.99 7.43 27.98
N ASP A 161 19.85 7.30 26.65
CA ASP A 161 18.58 7.40 25.92
C ASP A 161 17.56 6.34 26.33
N THR A 162 18.00 5.11 26.64
CA THR A 162 17.10 4.01 27.04
C THR A 162 16.54 4.22 28.44
N GLN A 163 17.32 4.84 29.35
CA GLN A 163 16.89 5.15 30.71
C GLN A 163 15.86 6.28 30.70
N ILE A 164 16.12 7.35 29.95
CA ILE A 164 15.19 8.47 29.76
C ILE A 164 13.86 7.98 29.16
N ALA A 165 13.91 7.08 28.17
CA ALA A 165 12.71 6.51 27.59
C ALA A 165 11.88 5.72 28.62
N ARG A 166 12.52 4.91 29.47
CA ARG A 166 11.83 4.17 30.56
C ARG A 166 11.19 5.11 31.58
N MET A 167 11.86 6.19 31.94
CA MET A 167 11.34 7.19 32.88
C MET A 167 10.12 7.91 32.29
N ARG A 168 10.14 8.31 31.02
CA ARG A 168 8.99 8.89 30.33
C ARG A 168 7.80 7.94 30.26
N HIS A 169 8.05 6.65 29.98
CA HIS A 169 6.98 5.63 30.01
C HIS A 169 6.37 5.48 31.40
N GLY A 170 7.21 5.45 32.44
CA GLY A 170 6.74 5.39 33.82
C GLY A 170 5.90 6.61 34.21
N GLU A 171 6.33 7.80 33.82
CA GLU A 171 5.59 9.04 34.08
C GLU A 171 4.28 9.11 33.30
N ALA A 172 4.26 8.71 32.02
CA ALA A 172 3.04 8.62 31.23
C ALA A 172 2.02 7.66 31.85
N ALA A 173 2.48 6.50 32.36
CA ALA A 173 1.62 5.55 33.06
C ALA A 173 1.06 6.12 34.36
N LEU A 174 1.87 6.82 35.17
CA LEU A 174 1.44 7.47 36.39
C LEU A 174 0.40 8.58 36.15
N LEU A 175 0.62 9.41 35.13
CA LEU A 175 -0.34 10.45 34.72
C LEU A 175 -1.67 9.83 34.29
N ALA A 176 -1.61 8.79 33.43
CA ALA A 176 -2.81 8.10 32.98
C ALA A 176 -3.58 7.47 34.15
N GLN A 177 -2.90 6.83 35.11
CA GLN A 177 -3.53 6.24 36.29
C GLN A 177 -4.23 7.27 37.19
N LYS A 178 -3.69 8.49 37.30
CA LYS A 178 -4.28 9.55 38.11
C LYS A 178 -5.60 10.10 37.58
N VAL A 179 -5.76 10.10 36.24
CA VAL A 179 -6.92 10.74 35.56
C VAL A 179 -7.89 9.75 34.96
N MET A 180 -7.52 8.47 34.86
CA MET A 180 -8.33 7.45 34.18
C MET A 180 -8.89 6.44 35.17
N VAL A 181 -10.21 6.27 35.14
CA VAL A 181 -10.92 5.22 35.91
C VAL A 181 -11.46 4.20 34.90
N ARG A 182 -11.13 2.91 35.15
CA ARG A 182 -11.65 1.80 34.34
C ARG A 182 -12.71 1.03 35.12
N ALA A 183 -13.94 1.03 34.63
CA ALA A 183 -15.00 0.12 35.08
C ALA A 183 -14.92 -1.19 34.28
N LYS A 184 -15.58 -2.26 34.77
CA LYS A 184 -15.70 -3.51 34.01
C LYS A 184 -16.44 -3.24 32.69
N ALA A 185 -15.72 -3.31 31.56
CA ALA A 185 -16.32 -3.19 30.24
C ALA A 185 -17.33 -4.31 29.99
N LYS A 186 -18.47 -3.99 29.39
CA LYS A 186 -19.39 -5.00 28.86
C LYS A 186 -18.72 -5.65 27.64
N LYS A 187 -18.70 -6.98 27.58
CA LYS A 187 -18.21 -7.71 26.39
C LYS A 187 -19.00 -7.25 25.18
N SER A 188 -18.33 -6.64 24.24
CA SER A 188 -18.92 -6.14 22.99
C SER A 188 -18.81 -7.18 21.88
N PHE A 189 -19.68 -7.11 20.87
CA PHE A 189 -19.51 -7.86 19.63
C PHE A 189 -18.18 -7.55 18.93
N LYS A 190 -17.67 -6.34 19.11
CA LYS A 190 -16.33 -5.93 18.61
C LYS A 190 -15.22 -6.77 19.24
N ASP A 191 -15.29 -7.08 20.54
CA ASP A 191 -14.31 -7.92 21.24
C ASP A 191 -14.31 -9.36 20.71
N PHE A 192 -15.50 -9.86 20.36
CA PHE A 192 -15.63 -11.16 19.71
C PHE A 192 -14.98 -11.17 18.33
N LEU A 193 -15.27 -10.17 17.49
CA LEU A 193 -14.66 -10.01 16.17
C LEU A 193 -13.14 -9.88 16.27
N ASP A 194 -12.65 -9.11 17.23
CA ASP A 194 -11.23 -8.89 17.46
C ASP A 194 -10.53 -10.22 17.79
N ARG A 195 -11.09 -10.97 18.72
CA ARG A 195 -10.57 -12.27 19.10
C ARG A 195 -10.61 -13.27 17.94
N PHE A 196 -11.74 -13.31 17.21
CA PHE A 196 -11.91 -14.20 16.06
C PHE A 196 -10.90 -13.94 14.95
N THR A 197 -10.51 -12.68 14.73
CA THR A 197 -9.58 -12.26 13.67
C THR A 197 -8.13 -12.23 14.11
N THR A 198 -7.82 -12.31 15.40
CA THR A 198 -6.44 -12.31 15.93
C THR A 198 -5.96 -13.69 16.37
N GLU A 199 -6.86 -14.63 16.68
CA GLU A 199 -6.46 -16.01 17.01
C GLU A 199 -5.86 -16.72 15.78
N PRO A 200 -4.80 -17.53 15.94
CA PRO A 200 -4.05 -18.09 14.80
C PRO A 200 -4.90 -18.88 13.80
N PHE A 201 -5.82 -19.70 14.28
CA PHE A 201 -6.64 -20.57 13.41
C PHE A 201 -7.82 -19.82 12.79
N THR A 202 -8.66 -19.19 13.62
CA THR A 202 -9.83 -18.44 13.16
C THR A 202 -9.44 -17.20 12.37
N GLY A 203 -8.36 -16.53 12.78
CA GLY A 203 -7.80 -15.39 12.06
C GLY A 203 -7.28 -15.77 10.68
N THR A 204 -6.56 -16.90 10.55
CA THR A 204 -6.12 -17.39 9.23
C THR A 204 -7.32 -17.73 8.34
N LEU A 205 -8.36 -18.36 8.91
CA LEU A 205 -9.59 -18.63 8.16
C LEU A 205 -10.28 -17.34 7.72
N SER A 206 -10.37 -16.34 8.61
CA SER A 206 -10.94 -15.02 8.27
C SER A 206 -10.13 -14.33 7.16
N LEU A 207 -8.80 -14.44 7.19
CA LEU A 207 -7.92 -13.90 6.14
C LEU A 207 -8.22 -14.54 4.78
N VAL A 208 -8.34 -15.87 4.72
CA VAL A 208 -8.67 -16.58 3.47
C VAL A 208 -10.04 -16.16 2.95
N VAL A 209 -11.03 -16.04 3.83
CA VAL A 209 -12.39 -15.60 3.45
C VAL A 209 -12.37 -14.15 2.92
N VAL A 210 -11.76 -13.23 3.65
CA VAL A 210 -11.67 -11.81 3.23
C VAL A 210 -10.95 -11.68 1.89
N MET A 211 -9.82 -12.38 1.71
CA MET A 211 -9.09 -12.37 0.45
C MET A 211 -9.92 -12.97 -0.68
N SER A 212 -10.66 -14.05 -0.44
CA SER A 212 -11.55 -14.67 -1.43
C SER A 212 -12.66 -13.70 -1.84
N VAL A 213 -13.25 -12.96 -0.90
CA VAL A 213 -14.28 -11.94 -1.17
C VAL A 213 -13.69 -10.80 -2.02
N ILE A 214 -12.48 -10.32 -1.70
CA ILE A 214 -11.81 -9.29 -2.48
C ILE A 214 -11.59 -9.76 -3.92
N PHE A 215 -11.04 -10.97 -4.11
CA PHE A 215 -10.81 -11.52 -5.44
C PHE A 215 -12.12 -11.74 -6.20
N ALA A 216 -13.13 -12.33 -5.56
CA ALA A 216 -14.44 -12.53 -6.19
C ALA A 216 -15.05 -11.19 -6.61
N SER A 217 -15.02 -10.17 -5.76
CA SER A 217 -15.51 -8.83 -6.08
C SER A 217 -14.72 -8.18 -7.22
N LEU A 218 -13.38 -8.32 -7.19
CA LEU A 218 -12.51 -7.79 -8.23
C LEU A 218 -12.86 -8.37 -9.61
N PHE A 219 -13.03 -9.70 -9.69
CA PHE A 219 -13.33 -10.35 -10.96
C PHE A 219 -14.80 -10.16 -11.38
N THR A 220 -15.78 -10.24 -10.49
CA THR A 220 -17.19 -10.10 -10.85
C THR A 220 -17.55 -8.66 -11.21
N VAL A 221 -17.29 -7.73 -10.29
CA VAL A 221 -17.61 -6.30 -10.48
C VAL A 221 -16.67 -5.67 -11.49
N GLY A 222 -15.37 -6.01 -11.46
CA GLY A 222 -14.38 -5.54 -12.42
C GLY A 222 -14.70 -5.94 -13.85
N ASN A 223 -15.07 -7.20 -14.10
CA ASN A 223 -15.51 -7.67 -15.43
C ASN A 223 -16.78 -6.98 -15.90
N TYR A 224 -17.76 -6.81 -15.01
CA TYR A 224 -18.99 -6.12 -15.36
C TYR A 224 -18.74 -4.66 -15.78
N LEU A 225 -17.98 -3.91 -14.98
CA LEU A 225 -17.61 -2.54 -15.29
C LEU A 225 -16.75 -2.44 -16.56
N SER A 226 -15.79 -3.36 -16.73
CA SER A 226 -14.98 -3.46 -17.94
C SER A 226 -15.84 -3.64 -19.19
N GLY A 227 -16.84 -4.52 -19.12
CA GLY A 227 -17.78 -4.73 -20.23
C GLY A 227 -18.63 -3.49 -20.56
N LEU A 228 -19.06 -2.74 -19.54
CA LEU A 228 -19.79 -1.48 -19.75
C LEU A 228 -18.91 -0.40 -20.39
N VAL A 229 -17.71 -0.20 -19.86
CA VAL A 229 -16.74 0.77 -20.38
C VAL A 229 -16.32 0.42 -21.81
N GLY A 230 -16.14 -0.87 -22.13
CA GLY A 230 -15.80 -1.34 -23.46
C GLY A 230 -16.90 -1.00 -24.48
N LYS A 231 -18.15 -1.34 -24.17
CA LYS A 231 -19.31 -1.00 -25.03
C LYS A 231 -19.44 0.51 -25.24
N TRP A 232 -19.24 1.29 -24.18
CA TRP A 232 -19.26 2.75 -24.24
C TRP A 232 -18.13 3.28 -25.14
N PHE A 233 -16.91 2.78 -24.95
CA PHE A 233 -15.76 3.19 -25.74
C PHE A 233 -15.93 2.84 -27.23
N ASP A 234 -16.37 1.63 -27.54
CA ASP A 234 -16.58 1.19 -28.91
C ASP A 234 -17.67 2.04 -29.60
N PHE A 235 -18.75 2.37 -28.88
CA PHE A 235 -19.85 3.17 -29.42
C PHE A 235 -19.46 4.62 -29.69
N PHE A 236 -18.78 5.29 -28.74
CA PHE A 236 -18.48 6.73 -28.86
C PHE A 236 -17.12 7.03 -29.50
N VAL A 237 -16.17 6.12 -29.45
CA VAL A 237 -14.78 6.37 -29.87
C VAL A 237 -14.33 5.38 -30.95
N GLY A 238 -14.42 4.08 -30.70
CA GLY A 238 -13.90 3.04 -31.57
C GLY A 238 -14.55 3.05 -32.96
N ASN A 239 -15.88 2.89 -33.02
CA ASN A 239 -16.62 2.83 -34.27
C ASN A 239 -16.56 4.14 -35.09
N PRO A 240 -16.72 5.33 -34.45
CA PRO A 240 -16.64 6.59 -35.22
C PRO A 240 -15.24 6.89 -35.77
N LEU A 241 -14.19 6.49 -35.05
CA LEU A 241 -12.82 6.77 -35.46
C LEU A 241 -12.22 5.72 -36.42
N ALA A 242 -12.80 4.52 -36.50
CA ALA A 242 -12.31 3.44 -37.36
C ALA A 242 -12.20 3.87 -38.85
N PRO A 243 -13.24 4.51 -39.50
CA PRO A 243 -13.13 4.96 -40.89
C PRO A 243 -12.09 6.07 -41.06
N VAL A 244 -11.98 6.99 -40.08
CA VAL A 244 -10.99 8.08 -40.13
C VAL A 244 -9.57 7.52 -40.11
N ILE A 245 -9.30 6.53 -39.24
CA ILE A 245 -7.98 5.89 -39.13
C ILE A 245 -7.66 5.10 -40.42
N SER A 246 -8.65 4.45 -41.01
CA SER A 246 -8.46 3.71 -42.26
C SER A 246 -8.06 4.62 -43.45
N ALA A 247 -8.50 5.88 -43.43
CA ALA A 247 -8.23 6.89 -44.44
C ALA A 247 -6.83 7.54 -44.30
N VAL A 248 -6.11 7.31 -43.19
CA VAL A 248 -4.75 7.86 -42.99
C VAL A 248 -3.77 7.20 -43.98
N PRO A 249 -3.10 8.00 -44.88
CA PRO A 249 -2.33 7.46 -45.97
C PRO A 249 -0.96 6.90 -45.52
N THR A 250 -0.39 7.40 -44.44
CA THR A 250 0.94 6.99 -43.95
C THR A 250 0.84 5.84 -42.95
N LEU A 251 1.51 4.72 -43.24
CA LEU A 251 1.53 3.55 -42.36
C LEU A 251 1.99 3.91 -40.93
N PHE A 252 2.96 4.78 -40.80
CA PHE A 252 3.49 5.24 -39.50
C PHE A 252 2.41 5.91 -38.65
N LEU A 253 1.76 6.97 -39.16
CA LEU A 253 0.70 7.69 -38.44
C LEU A 253 -0.50 6.81 -38.16
N LYS A 254 -0.93 6.02 -39.15
CA LYS A 254 -2.03 5.05 -38.97
C LYS A 254 -1.75 4.10 -37.83
N THR A 255 -0.53 3.58 -37.74
CA THR A 255 -0.12 2.64 -36.68
C THR A 255 -0.08 3.31 -35.33
N ILE A 256 0.54 4.50 -35.19
CA ILE A 256 0.58 5.24 -33.92
C ILE A 256 -0.82 5.53 -33.42
N ILE A 257 -1.71 6.02 -34.27
CA ILE A 257 -3.07 6.38 -33.87
C ILE A 257 -3.87 5.13 -33.47
N SER A 258 -3.83 4.06 -34.29
CA SER A 258 -4.59 2.84 -34.02
C SER A 258 -4.14 2.15 -32.73
N TRP A 259 -2.82 2.04 -32.51
CA TRP A 259 -2.26 1.43 -31.30
C TRP A 259 -2.34 2.35 -30.08
N GLY A 260 -2.28 3.68 -30.29
CA GLY A 260 -2.54 4.65 -29.23
C GLY A 260 -3.97 4.55 -28.72
N LEU A 261 -4.97 4.46 -29.63
CA LEU A 261 -6.36 4.25 -29.28
C LEU A 261 -6.60 2.91 -28.59
N GLN A 262 -5.95 1.84 -29.03
CA GLN A 262 -5.98 0.56 -28.32
C GLN A 262 -5.36 0.67 -26.91
N GLY A 263 -4.29 1.46 -26.75
CA GLY A 263 -3.72 1.77 -25.44
C GLY A 263 -4.70 2.53 -24.54
N ILE A 264 -5.42 3.51 -25.08
CA ILE A 264 -6.45 4.26 -24.35
C ILE A 264 -7.61 3.33 -23.98
N ASN A 265 -8.13 2.56 -24.93
CA ASN A 265 -9.18 1.58 -24.66
C ASN A 265 -8.80 0.62 -23.55
N ALA A 266 -7.62 0.08 -23.65
CA ALA A 266 -7.07 -0.84 -22.66
C ALA A 266 -6.92 -0.24 -21.26
N GLY A 267 -6.43 0.99 -21.17
CA GLY A 267 -6.34 1.71 -19.90
C GLY A 267 -7.71 1.99 -19.27
N LEU A 268 -8.67 2.39 -20.09
CA LEU A 268 -10.03 2.70 -19.64
C LEU A 268 -10.86 1.45 -19.37
N GLN A 269 -10.85 0.48 -20.27
CA GLN A 269 -11.70 -0.70 -20.21
C GLN A 269 -11.18 -1.76 -19.26
N ILE A 270 -9.85 -2.01 -19.27
CA ILE A 270 -9.28 -3.12 -18.49
C ILE A 270 -8.72 -2.60 -17.17
N VAL A 271 -7.84 -1.59 -17.20
CA VAL A 271 -7.07 -1.23 -16.00
C VAL A 271 -7.90 -0.42 -15.01
N LEU A 272 -8.62 0.60 -15.48
CA LEU A 272 -9.35 1.53 -14.61
C LEU A 272 -10.46 0.85 -13.77
N PRO A 273 -11.34 -0.02 -14.31
CA PRO A 273 -12.38 -0.68 -13.53
C PRO A 273 -11.82 -1.57 -12.41
N TYR A 274 -10.78 -2.34 -12.71
CA TYR A 274 -10.18 -3.22 -11.71
C TYR A 274 -9.45 -2.44 -10.61
N ILE A 275 -8.76 -1.37 -10.98
CA ILE A 275 -8.10 -0.48 -10.00
C ILE A 275 -9.14 0.20 -9.12
N LEU A 276 -10.25 0.66 -9.67
CA LEU A 276 -11.33 1.31 -8.92
C LEU A 276 -11.92 0.35 -7.87
N VAL A 277 -12.33 -0.86 -8.29
CA VAL A 277 -12.89 -1.87 -7.38
C VAL A 277 -11.89 -2.26 -6.31
N PHE A 278 -10.63 -2.47 -6.70
CA PHE A 278 -9.57 -2.82 -5.77
C PHE A 278 -9.35 -1.75 -4.69
N TYR A 279 -9.26 -0.47 -5.08
CA TYR A 279 -9.05 0.61 -4.11
C TYR A 279 -10.28 0.88 -3.22
N LEU A 280 -11.49 0.65 -3.73
CA LEU A 280 -12.71 0.70 -2.91
C LEU A 280 -12.68 -0.39 -1.82
N MET A 281 -12.34 -1.63 -2.18
CA MET A 281 -12.23 -2.73 -1.22
C MET A 281 -11.11 -2.47 -0.22
N LEU A 282 -9.96 -2.01 -0.71
CA LEU A 282 -8.83 -1.67 0.14
C LEU A 282 -9.15 -0.55 1.12
N GLY A 283 -9.77 0.55 0.65
CA GLY A 283 -10.19 1.65 1.48
C GLY A 283 -11.18 1.22 2.57
N ALA A 284 -12.10 0.31 2.23
CA ALA A 284 -13.01 -0.29 3.20
C ALA A 284 -12.27 -1.12 4.26
N LEU A 285 -11.32 -1.99 3.85
CA LEU A 285 -10.50 -2.76 4.80
C LEU A 285 -9.64 -1.90 5.70
N GLU A 286 -9.10 -0.82 5.15
CA GLU A 286 -8.30 0.15 5.86
C GLU A 286 -9.12 0.87 6.93
N ASP A 287 -10.32 1.35 6.57
CA ASP A 287 -11.21 2.04 7.50
C ASP A 287 -11.79 1.13 8.58
N THR A 288 -12.03 -0.16 8.27
CA THR A 288 -12.51 -1.12 9.27
C THR A 288 -11.47 -1.47 10.32
N GLY A 289 -10.17 -1.24 10.08
CA GLY A 289 -9.08 -1.66 10.97
C GLY A 289 -8.68 -3.13 10.84
N TYR A 290 -9.08 -3.80 9.75
CA TYR A 290 -8.70 -5.20 9.52
C TYR A 290 -7.23 -5.38 9.13
N LEU A 291 -6.62 -4.42 8.41
CA LEU A 291 -5.23 -4.52 7.94
C LEU A 291 -4.21 -4.73 9.06
N PRO A 292 -4.25 -4.02 10.21
CA PRO A 292 -3.35 -4.29 11.33
C PRO A 292 -3.44 -5.71 11.88
N ARG A 293 -4.65 -6.29 11.96
CA ARG A 293 -4.85 -7.66 12.45
C ARG A 293 -4.26 -8.70 11.50
N MET A 294 -4.40 -8.45 10.21
CA MET A 294 -3.75 -9.26 9.18
C MET A 294 -2.23 -9.20 9.30
N ALA A 295 -1.67 -8.01 9.53
CA ALA A 295 -0.23 -7.84 9.73
C ALA A 295 0.25 -8.57 10.99
N TYR A 296 -0.50 -8.53 12.08
CA TYR A 296 -0.22 -9.27 13.31
C TYR A 296 -0.21 -10.80 13.10
N LEU A 297 -1.20 -11.34 12.40
CA LEU A 297 -1.28 -12.77 12.12
C LEU A 297 -0.07 -13.29 11.32
N LEU A 298 0.37 -12.50 10.35
CA LEU A 298 1.43 -12.88 9.43
C LEU A 298 2.82 -12.38 9.87
N ASP A 299 2.92 -11.66 10.98
CA ASP A 299 4.17 -11.12 11.52
C ASP A 299 5.23 -12.21 11.72
N ARG A 300 4.86 -13.36 12.29
CA ARG A 300 5.78 -14.50 12.44
C ARG A 300 6.37 -14.98 11.10
N LEU A 301 5.56 -14.95 10.03
CA LEU A 301 6.00 -15.33 8.68
C LEU A 301 6.97 -14.29 8.13
N MET A 302 6.68 -13.00 8.32
CA MET A 302 7.53 -11.89 7.89
C MET A 302 8.88 -11.91 8.62
N HIS A 303 8.89 -12.16 9.91
CA HIS A 303 10.13 -12.29 10.69
C HIS A 303 11.04 -13.41 10.18
N ARG A 304 10.48 -14.54 9.73
CA ARG A 304 11.28 -15.61 9.09
C ARG A 304 11.95 -15.16 7.79
N MET A 305 11.38 -14.17 7.11
CA MET A 305 11.94 -13.54 5.92
C MET A 305 12.82 -12.32 6.27
N HIS A 306 13.12 -12.08 7.54
CA HIS A 306 13.87 -10.92 8.05
C HIS A 306 13.22 -9.59 7.64
N LEU A 307 11.89 -9.55 7.57
CA LEU A 307 11.08 -8.39 7.28
C LEU A 307 10.28 -7.96 8.51
N HIS A 308 10.00 -6.66 8.58
CA HIS A 308 9.06 -6.11 9.54
C HIS A 308 7.63 -6.58 9.23
N GLY A 309 6.81 -6.85 10.27
CA GLY A 309 5.43 -7.31 10.08
C GLY A 309 4.58 -6.44 9.18
N ASN A 310 4.78 -5.11 9.21
CA ASN A 310 4.08 -4.19 8.31
C ASN A 310 4.35 -4.43 6.81
N ALA A 311 5.41 -5.17 6.45
CA ALA A 311 5.69 -5.50 5.05
C ALA A 311 4.60 -6.34 4.40
N ILE A 312 3.79 -7.04 5.21
CA ILE A 312 2.67 -7.83 4.69
C ILE A 312 1.60 -6.96 4.03
N ILE A 313 1.37 -5.74 4.54
CA ILE A 313 0.35 -4.83 4.00
C ILE A 313 0.63 -4.52 2.52
N PRO A 314 1.81 -3.95 2.14
CA PRO A 314 2.13 -3.76 0.74
C PRO A 314 2.23 -5.07 -0.06
N MET A 315 2.66 -6.18 0.55
CA MET A 315 2.70 -7.47 -0.16
C MET A 315 1.29 -7.98 -0.51
N MET A 316 0.32 -7.84 0.39
CA MET A 316 -1.08 -8.21 0.10
C MET A 316 -1.69 -7.31 -0.99
N LEU A 317 -1.34 -6.03 -1.02
CA LEU A 317 -1.71 -5.14 -2.12
C LEU A 317 -1.17 -5.63 -3.47
N GLY A 318 -0.01 -6.28 -3.46
CA GLY A 318 0.64 -6.85 -4.63
C GLY A 318 -0.21 -7.90 -5.38
N PHE A 319 -1.08 -8.63 -4.68
CA PHE A 319 -2.02 -9.56 -5.31
C PHE A 319 -3.08 -8.83 -6.17
N GLY A 320 -3.44 -7.61 -5.83
CA GLY A 320 -4.29 -6.77 -6.68
C GLY A 320 -3.48 -6.10 -7.80
N CYS A 321 -2.56 -5.22 -7.42
CA CYS A 321 -1.72 -4.47 -8.36
C CYS A 321 -0.37 -4.12 -7.73
N SER A 322 0.72 -4.42 -8.44
CA SER A 322 2.08 -4.14 -7.97
C SER A 322 2.41 -2.64 -7.90
N VAL A 323 1.74 -1.78 -8.69
CA VAL A 323 1.98 -0.33 -8.71
C VAL A 323 1.69 0.30 -7.34
N PRO A 324 0.45 0.25 -6.81
CA PRO A 324 0.15 0.78 -5.48
C PRO A 324 0.86 0.02 -4.36
N ALA A 325 1.15 -1.26 -4.55
CA ALA A 325 1.86 -2.06 -3.58
C ALA A 325 3.29 -1.55 -3.34
N VAL A 326 4.01 -1.19 -4.40
CA VAL A 326 5.35 -0.59 -4.28
C VAL A 326 5.27 0.78 -3.62
N LEU A 327 4.30 1.64 -3.96
CA LEU A 327 4.09 2.92 -3.28
C LEU A 327 3.81 2.73 -1.78
N ALA A 328 3.00 1.73 -1.43
CA ALA A 328 2.68 1.43 -0.04
C ALA A 328 3.90 0.96 0.79
N THR A 329 5.01 0.57 0.16
CA THR A 329 6.24 0.25 0.91
C THR A 329 6.82 1.45 1.67
N ARG A 330 6.34 2.67 1.39
CA ARG A 330 6.70 3.89 2.13
C ARG A 330 6.35 3.82 3.62
N ILE A 331 5.36 2.98 4.01
CA ILE A 331 5.02 2.75 5.42
C ILE A 331 6.14 2.01 6.20
N LEU A 332 7.11 1.42 5.50
CA LEU A 332 8.20 0.70 6.14
C LEU A 332 9.31 1.67 6.56
N PRO A 333 9.76 1.60 7.82
CA PRO A 333 10.71 2.56 8.38
C PRO A 333 12.08 2.48 7.72
N ASN A 334 12.50 1.27 7.31
CA ASN A 334 13.85 1.02 6.82
C ASN A 334 13.91 0.94 5.29
N ARG A 335 14.84 1.66 4.67
CA ARG A 335 15.07 1.59 3.22
C ARG A 335 15.40 0.19 2.72
N ARG A 336 16.07 -0.62 3.55
CA ARG A 336 16.34 -2.03 3.29
C ARG A 336 15.04 -2.81 3.11
N ASP A 337 14.13 -2.69 4.08
CA ASP A 337 12.85 -3.41 4.07
C ASP A 337 11.95 -2.96 2.91
N ARG A 338 11.97 -1.66 2.57
CA ARG A 338 11.28 -1.12 1.39
C ARG A 338 11.75 -1.78 0.10
N ILE A 339 13.07 -1.91 -0.10
CA ILE A 339 13.66 -2.55 -1.29
C ILE A 339 13.32 -4.03 -1.32
N LEU A 340 13.55 -4.76 -0.23
CA LEU A 340 13.28 -6.18 -0.15
C LEU A 340 11.81 -6.50 -0.41
N THR A 341 10.91 -5.78 0.25
CA THR A 341 9.46 -5.92 0.05
C THR A 341 9.07 -5.62 -1.40
N SER A 342 9.66 -4.59 -2.03
CA SER A 342 9.40 -4.26 -3.44
C SER A 342 9.86 -5.37 -4.41
N VAL A 343 10.98 -6.04 -4.13
CA VAL A 343 11.41 -7.23 -4.88
C VAL A 343 10.35 -8.32 -4.80
N LEU A 344 9.88 -8.62 -3.58
CA LEU A 344 8.87 -9.66 -3.37
C LEU A 344 7.52 -9.30 -4.02
N ILE A 345 7.09 -8.04 -3.94
CA ILE A 345 5.89 -7.53 -4.62
C ILE A 345 5.97 -7.76 -6.13
N CYS A 346 7.14 -7.57 -6.74
CA CYS A 346 7.34 -7.83 -8.17
C CYS A 346 7.17 -9.31 -8.54
N MET A 347 7.30 -10.23 -7.58
CA MET A 347 7.09 -11.67 -7.78
C MET A 347 5.64 -12.09 -7.52
N ILE A 348 4.89 -11.36 -6.70
CA ILE A 348 3.49 -11.67 -6.36
C ILE A 348 2.63 -11.61 -7.64
N PRO A 349 1.80 -12.64 -7.91
CA PRO A 349 0.90 -12.63 -9.06
C PRO A 349 -0.23 -11.63 -8.84
N CYS A 350 -0.13 -10.46 -9.49
CA CYS A 350 -1.20 -9.46 -9.50
C CYS A 350 -2.42 -9.94 -10.32
N SER A 351 -3.51 -9.18 -10.30
CA SER A 351 -4.76 -9.54 -11.01
C SER A 351 -4.55 -9.89 -12.48
N ALA A 352 -3.68 -9.15 -13.20
CA ALA A 352 -3.37 -9.43 -14.60
C ALA A 352 -2.61 -10.77 -14.78
N ARG A 353 -1.65 -11.09 -13.90
CA ARG A 353 -0.97 -12.39 -13.90
C ARG A 353 -1.92 -13.52 -13.53
N THR A 354 -2.81 -13.29 -12.57
CA THR A 354 -3.86 -14.25 -12.17
C THR A 354 -4.78 -14.56 -13.35
N ALA A 355 -5.17 -13.55 -14.15
CA ALA A 355 -5.95 -13.76 -15.36
C ALA A 355 -5.22 -14.66 -16.37
N VAL A 356 -3.91 -14.50 -16.54
CA VAL A 356 -3.11 -15.39 -17.40
C VAL A 356 -3.01 -16.80 -16.81
N ILE A 357 -2.77 -16.94 -15.50
CA ILE A 357 -2.69 -18.27 -14.84
C ILE A 357 -4.02 -19.02 -15.01
N LEU A 358 -5.14 -18.38 -14.73
CA LEU A 358 -6.45 -19.01 -14.85
C LEU A 358 -6.87 -19.21 -16.32
N GLY A 359 -6.59 -18.23 -17.19
CA GLY A 359 -6.95 -18.27 -18.60
C GLY A 359 -6.14 -19.27 -19.44
N ALA A 360 -4.86 -19.48 -19.12
CA ALA A 360 -4.01 -20.45 -19.80
C ALA A 360 -4.05 -21.80 -19.06
N THR A 361 -3.52 -21.87 -17.84
CA THR A 361 -3.39 -23.15 -17.13
C THR A 361 -4.72 -23.61 -16.57
N GLY A 362 -5.50 -22.74 -15.92
CA GLY A 362 -6.78 -23.10 -15.32
C GLY A 362 -7.78 -23.63 -16.34
N LYS A 363 -7.87 -22.98 -17.51
CA LYS A 363 -8.81 -23.34 -18.58
C LYS A 363 -8.41 -24.62 -19.34
N PHE A 364 -7.11 -24.80 -19.64
CA PHE A 364 -6.65 -25.89 -20.52
C PHE A 364 -6.05 -27.09 -19.79
N LEU A 365 -5.48 -26.88 -18.58
CA LEU A 365 -4.86 -27.97 -17.79
C LEU A 365 -5.62 -28.26 -16.48
N GLY A 366 -6.62 -27.43 -16.15
CA GLY A 366 -7.41 -27.57 -14.95
C GLY A 366 -6.93 -26.75 -13.75
N LEU A 367 -7.82 -26.57 -12.80
CA LEU A 367 -7.60 -25.74 -11.59
C LEU A 367 -6.42 -26.24 -10.74
N GLY A 368 -6.20 -27.56 -10.67
CA GLY A 368 -5.08 -28.16 -9.93
C GLY A 368 -3.72 -27.65 -10.40
N CYS A 369 -3.50 -27.56 -11.72
CA CYS A 369 -2.28 -27.03 -12.29
C CYS A 369 -2.13 -25.51 -12.04
N ALA A 370 -3.23 -24.75 -12.05
CA ALA A 370 -3.19 -23.35 -11.69
C ALA A 370 -2.80 -23.15 -10.21
N LEU A 371 -3.36 -23.94 -9.30
CA LEU A 371 -2.99 -23.93 -7.88
C LEU A 371 -1.53 -24.35 -7.65
N LEU A 372 -1.02 -25.28 -8.45
CA LEU A 372 0.39 -25.67 -8.38
C LEU A 372 1.30 -24.50 -8.76
N ILE A 373 0.97 -23.71 -9.79
CA ILE A 373 1.72 -22.50 -10.15
C ILE A 373 1.72 -21.51 -8.97
N TYR A 374 0.57 -21.24 -8.34
CA TYR A 374 0.51 -20.38 -7.16
C TYR A 374 1.39 -20.90 -6.02
N SER A 375 1.38 -22.20 -5.77
CA SER A 375 2.20 -22.82 -4.74
C SER A 375 3.70 -22.65 -5.01
N ILE A 376 4.13 -22.88 -6.25
CA ILE A 376 5.52 -22.68 -6.68
C ILE A 376 5.92 -21.21 -6.50
N VAL A 377 5.08 -20.27 -6.93
CA VAL A 377 5.37 -18.83 -6.80
C VAL A 377 5.46 -18.41 -5.34
N LEU A 378 4.57 -18.88 -4.47
CA LEU A 378 4.61 -18.57 -3.04
C LEU A 378 5.87 -19.15 -2.37
N ILE A 379 6.25 -20.37 -2.70
CA ILE A 379 7.50 -20.99 -2.22
C ILE A 379 8.72 -20.17 -2.66
N LEU A 380 8.75 -19.73 -3.92
CA LEU A 380 9.83 -18.88 -4.43
C LEU A 380 9.87 -17.52 -3.75
N ILE A 381 8.74 -16.89 -3.50
CA ILE A 381 8.64 -15.62 -2.74
C ILE A 381 9.25 -15.81 -1.35
N PHE A 382 8.86 -16.87 -0.66
CA PHE A 382 9.39 -17.18 0.67
C PHE A 382 10.89 -17.46 0.63
N ALA A 383 11.37 -18.28 -0.30
CA ALA A 383 12.78 -18.63 -0.46
C ALA A 383 13.63 -17.38 -0.76
N VAL A 384 13.19 -16.56 -1.72
CA VAL A 384 13.87 -15.30 -2.08
C VAL A 384 13.86 -14.32 -0.91
N GLY A 385 12.72 -14.18 -0.23
CA GLY A 385 12.61 -13.33 0.97
C GLY A 385 13.58 -13.75 2.07
N TYR A 386 13.66 -15.04 2.36
CA TYR A 386 14.59 -15.61 3.33
C TYR A 386 16.06 -15.37 2.93
N ILE A 387 16.42 -15.68 1.69
CA ILE A 387 17.79 -15.55 1.19
C ILE A 387 18.24 -14.09 1.16
N LEU A 388 17.44 -13.21 0.54
CA LEU A 388 17.75 -11.79 0.44
C LEU A 388 17.70 -11.10 1.81
N GLY A 389 16.76 -11.51 2.68
CA GLY A 389 16.66 -11.02 4.03
C GLY A 389 17.94 -11.30 4.86
N LYS A 390 18.56 -12.46 4.64
CA LYS A 390 19.83 -12.83 5.28
C LYS A 390 21.06 -12.13 4.65
N LEU A 391 21.01 -11.90 3.32
CA LEU A 391 22.13 -11.29 2.60
C LEU A 391 22.21 -9.77 2.78
N LEU A 392 21.06 -9.11 2.92
CA LEU A 392 21.00 -7.65 3.08
C LEU A 392 21.23 -7.28 4.56
N PRO A 393 22.27 -6.48 4.87
CA PRO A 393 22.56 -6.08 6.26
C PRO A 393 21.44 -5.20 6.82
N GLY A 394 21.13 -5.39 8.10
CA GLY A 394 20.13 -4.65 8.86
C GLY A 394 19.27 -5.57 9.72
N GLU A 395 18.87 -5.09 10.89
CA GLU A 395 18.00 -5.82 11.81
C GLU A 395 16.56 -5.42 11.57
N SER A 396 15.65 -6.41 11.58
CA SER A 396 14.22 -6.13 11.60
C SER A 396 13.82 -5.76 13.03
N THR A 397 13.31 -4.56 13.22
CA THR A 397 12.73 -4.15 14.50
C THR A 397 11.43 -4.90 14.75
N GLY A 398 11.16 -5.27 16.01
CA GLY A 398 9.91 -5.92 16.40
C GLY A 398 8.68 -5.06 16.05
N LEU A 399 7.58 -5.71 15.74
CA LEU A 399 6.33 -5.03 15.43
C LEU A 399 5.66 -4.57 16.73
N ILE A 400 5.66 -3.26 16.98
CA ILE A 400 4.76 -2.63 17.93
C ILE A 400 3.68 -1.95 17.11
N MET A 401 2.55 -2.63 16.93
CA MET A 401 1.44 -2.12 16.14
C MET A 401 0.20 -1.98 17.00
N GLU A 402 -0.44 -0.83 16.90
CA GLU A 402 -1.75 -0.63 17.49
C GLU A 402 -2.80 -1.39 16.68
N MET A 403 -3.68 -2.07 17.40
CA MET A 403 -4.86 -2.67 16.82
C MET A 403 -6.05 -1.73 17.06
N PRO A 404 -6.37 -0.85 16.11
CA PRO A 404 -7.51 0.03 16.24
C PRO A 404 -8.78 -0.80 16.33
N GLU A 405 -9.79 -0.30 17.02
CA GLU A 405 -11.07 -0.99 17.10
C GLU A 405 -11.74 -1.13 15.74
N TYR A 406 -12.56 -2.18 15.60
CA TYR A 406 -13.42 -2.33 14.44
C TYR A 406 -14.42 -1.18 14.33
N ARG A 407 -14.42 -0.52 13.18
CA ARG A 407 -15.35 0.55 12.83
C ARG A 407 -16.03 0.26 11.50
N LEU A 408 -17.24 0.76 11.33
CA LEU A 408 -17.89 0.71 10.02
C LEU A 408 -17.18 1.70 9.08
N PRO A 409 -16.86 1.30 7.84
CA PRO A 409 -16.19 2.16 6.89
C PRO A 409 -17.07 3.35 6.50
N HIS A 410 -16.51 4.54 6.54
CA HIS A 410 -17.20 5.74 6.05
C HIS A 410 -17.09 5.84 4.53
N LEU A 411 -18.20 5.66 3.81
CA LEU A 411 -18.22 5.68 2.34
C LEU A 411 -17.56 6.93 1.73
N SER A 412 -17.74 8.09 2.36
CA SER A 412 -17.12 9.34 1.91
C SER A 412 -15.58 9.28 1.98
N ASN A 413 -15.03 8.71 3.06
CA ASN A 413 -13.58 8.57 3.22
C ASN A 413 -13.01 7.53 2.25
N VAL A 414 -13.68 6.38 2.14
CA VAL A 414 -13.31 5.33 1.18
C VAL A 414 -13.28 5.87 -0.25
N TRP A 415 -14.30 6.66 -0.63
CA TRP A 415 -14.35 7.29 -1.96
C TRP A 415 -13.22 8.31 -2.18
N LYS A 416 -12.97 9.20 -1.20
CA LYS A 416 -11.89 10.20 -1.29
C LYS A 416 -10.51 9.54 -1.45
N LYS A 417 -10.21 8.52 -0.62
CA LYS A 417 -8.96 7.74 -0.71
C LYS A 417 -8.82 7.06 -2.08
N THR A 418 -9.89 6.43 -2.53
CA THR A 418 -9.94 5.76 -3.83
C THR A 418 -9.66 6.75 -4.96
N TRP A 419 -10.32 7.92 -4.94
CA TRP A 419 -10.17 8.94 -5.97
C TRP A 419 -8.74 9.48 -6.07
N ILE A 420 -8.10 9.76 -4.93
CA ILE A 420 -6.70 10.23 -4.88
C ILE A 420 -5.78 9.20 -5.55
N ARG A 421 -5.92 7.92 -5.19
CA ARG A 421 -5.09 6.84 -5.75
C ARG A 421 -5.37 6.57 -7.24
N VAL A 422 -6.62 6.67 -7.66
CA VAL A 422 -7.01 6.55 -9.09
C VAL A 422 -6.46 7.72 -9.90
N LYS A 423 -6.48 8.94 -9.33
CA LYS A 423 -5.91 10.13 -9.98
C LYS A 423 -4.41 9.93 -10.25
N ASP A 424 -3.66 9.43 -9.30
CA ASP A 424 -2.23 9.15 -9.48
C ASP A 424 -1.98 8.12 -10.59
N PHE A 425 -2.82 7.08 -10.67
CA PHE A 425 -2.77 6.14 -11.78
C PHE A 425 -3.01 6.81 -13.13
N ILE A 426 -4.04 7.66 -13.23
CA ILE A 426 -4.39 8.36 -14.49
C ILE A 426 -3.25 9.27 -14.96
N TRP A 427 -2.57 9.96 -14.05
CA TRP A 427 -1.50 10.89 -14.42
C TRP A 427 -0.14 10.22 -14.65
N ILE A 428 0.15 9.11 -13.98
CA ILE A 428 1.48 8.47 -14.05
C ILE A 428 1.47 7.25 -14.98
N ALA A 429 0.57 6.30 -14.73
CA ALA A 429 0.60 5.00 -15.41
C ALA A 429 -0.14 5.01 -16.76
N PHE A 430 -1.25 5.71 -16.86
CA PHE A 430 -2.07 5.74 -18.07
C PHE A 430 -1.34 6.30 -19.31
N PRO A 431 -0.64 7.45 -19.25
CA PRO A 431 0.14 7.93 -20.38
C PRO A 431 1.23 6.95 -20.84
N MET A 432 1.86 6.25 -19.89
CA MET A 432 2.87 5.24 -20.22
C MET A 432 2.29 4.04 -20.95
N ILE A 433 1.06 3.63 -20.63
CA ILE A 433 0.34 2.56 -21.36
C ILE A 433 0.10 2.99 -22.80
N VAL A 434 -0.38 4.22 -23.02
CA VAL A 434 -0.68 4.76 -24.36
C VAL A 434 0.60 4.88 -25.20
N ILE A 435 1.64 5.51 -24.66
CA ILE A 435 2.93 5.68 -25.35
C ILE A 435 3.55 4.31 -25.65
N GLY A 436 3.57 3.42 -24.67
CA GLY A 436 4.11 2.08 -24.83
C GLY A 436 3.36 1.26 -25.88
N SER A 437 2.02 1.33 -25.90
CA SER A 437 1.21 0.67 -26.93
C SER A 437 1.51 1.22 -28.32
N SER A 438 1.60 2.54 -28.48
CA SER A 438 1.93 3.17 -29.75
C SER A 438 3.32 2.76 -30.25
N LEU A 439 4.30 2.77 -29.36
CA LEU A 439 5.68 2.34 -29.68
C LEU A 439 5.73 0.89 -30.16
N LEU A 440 5.07 -0.02 -29.44
CA LEU A 440 4.99 -1.42 -29.86
C LEU A 440 4.29 -1.61 -31.19
N GLY A 441 3.23 -0.83 -31.44
CA GLY A 441 2.54 -0.84 -32.72
C GLY A 441 3.50 -0.53 -33.87
N VAL A 442 4.31 0.51 -33.71
CA VAL A 442 5.35 0.87 -34.70
C VAL A 442 6.39 -0.23 -34.86
N LEU A 443 6.94 -0.76 -33.77
CA LEU A 443 7.92 -1.86 -33.82
C LEU A 443 7.36 -3.09 -34.53
N LYS A 444 6.08 -3.40 -34.34
CA LYS A 444 5.39 -4.49 -35.03
C LYS A 444 5.22 -4.21 -36.53
N ALA A 445 4.75 -3.01 -36.88
CA ALA A 445 4.48 -2.64 -38.27
C ALA A 445 5.73 -2.69 -39.15
N TYR A 446 6.89 -2.37 -38.58
CA TYR A 446 8.18 -2.43 -39.27
C TYR A 446 8.93 -3.78 -39.11
N GLY A 447 8.31 -4.78 -38.51
CA GLY A 447 8.93 -6.10 -38.31
C GLY A 447 10.10 -6.15 -37.32
N LEU A 448 10.38 -5.02 -36.66
CA LEU A 448 11.50 -4.88 -35.70
C LEU A 448 11.35 -5.79 -34.48
N LEU A 449 10.13 -6.15 -34.13
CA LEU A 449 9.86 -7.05 -32.99
C LEU A 449 10.45 -8.45 -33.21
N ALA A 450 10.35 -9.00 -34.42
CA ALA A 450 10.96 -10.28 -34.74
C ALA A 450 12.49 -10.19 -34.65
N MET A 451 13.07 -9.07 -35.07
CA MET A 451 14.50 -8.80 -34.94
C MET A 451 14.95 -8.68 -33.49
N ILE A 452 14.17 -8.02 -32.64
CA ILE A 452 14.43 -7.91 -31.18
C ILE A 452 14.25 -9.26 -30.49
N ALA A 453 13.31 -10.12 -30.94
CA ALA A 453 13.07 -11.43 -30.36
C ALA A 453 14.16 -12.45 -30.68
N ARG A 454 14.82 -12.36 -31.84
CA ARG A 454 15.85 -13.29 -32.29
C ARG A 454 16.98 -13.55 -31.27
N PRO A 455 17.60 -12.55 -30.62
CA PRO A 455 18.63 -12.76 -29.61
C PRO A 455 18.17 -13.60 -28.41
N PHE A 456 16.87 -13.60 -28.12
CA PHE A 456 16.29 -14.37 -27.02
C PHE A 456 15.84 -15.77 -27.42
N ALA A 457 15.87 -16.11 -28.72
CA ALA A 457 15.48 -17.43 -29.21
C ALA A 457 16.20 -18.60 -28.51
N PRO A 458 17.53 -18.57 -28.23
CA PRO A 458 18.20 -19.64 -27.51
C PRO A 458 17.64 -19.84 -26.08
N VAL A 459 17.19 -18.78 -25.42
CA VAL A 459 16.58 -18.86 -24.09
C VAL A 459 15.16 -19.39 -24.20
N VAL A 460 14.36 -18.89 -25.14
CA VAL A 460 12.96 -19.26 -25.29
C VAL A 460 12.78 -20.67 -25.83
N GLU A 461 13.45 -20.99 -26.91
CA GLU A 461 13.33 -22.30 -27.59
C GLU A 461 14.25 -23.36 -26.98
N GLY A 462 15.49 -22.98 -26.63
CA GLY A 462 16.49 -23.92 -26.10
C GLY A 462 16.34 -24.17 -24.61
N TRP A 463 16.22 -23.10 -23.77
CA TRP A 463 16.18 -23.25 -22.32
C TRP A 463 14.77 -23.49 -21.81
N LEU A 464 13.79 -22.69 -22.23
CA LEU A 464 12.40 -22.79 -21.80
C LEU A 464 11.58 -23.81 -22.62
N MET A 465 12.11 -24.31 -23.72
CA MET A 465 11.45 -25.25 -24.64
C MET A 465 10.09 -24.75 -25.14
N LEU A 466 9.94 -23.43 -25.27
CA LEU A 466 8.71 -22.79 -25.72
C LEU A 466 8.76 -22.56 -27.25
N PRO A 467 7.62 -22.54 -27.95
CA PRO A 467 7.61 -22.21 -29.39
C PRO A 467 8.03 -20.74 -29.60
N ALA A 468 8.63 -20.41 -30.74
CA ALA A 468 9.13 -19.09 -31.11
C ALA A 468 8.09 -17.99 -30.89
N VAL A 469 6.82 -18.30 -31.15
CA VAL A 469 5.67 -17.42 -30.92
C VAL A 469 5.59 -16.94 -29.47
N ALA A 470 5.89 -17.79 -28.50
CA ALA A 470 5.85 -17.44 -27.08
C ALA A 470 6.91 -16.38 -26.73
N GLY A 471 8.07 -16.37 -27.40
CA GLY A 471 9.10 -15.35 -27.20
C GLY A 471 8.61 -13.94 -27.53
N ILE A 472 7.91 -13.80 -28.64
CA ILE A 472 7.31 -12.54 -29.06
C ILE A 472 6.26 -12.10 -28.05
N THR A 473 5.40 -13.02 -27.59
CA THR A 473 4.32 -12.71 -26.63
C THR A 473 4.85 -12.33 -25.25
N LEU A 474 5.96 -12.90 -24.82
CA LEU A 474 6.63 -12.50 -23.58
C LEU A 474 7.14 -11.05 -23.64
N ILE A 475 7.68 -10.60 -24.78
CA ILE A 475 8.11 -9.21 -24.95
C ILE A 475 6.90 -8.26 -24.85
N TYR A 476 5.78 -8.61 -25.49
CA TYR A 476 4.55 -7.85 -25.38
C TYR A 476 4.01 -7.80 -23.93
N GLY A 477 4.08 -8.92 -23.24
CA GLY A 477 3.66 -9.02 -21.85
C GLY A 477 4.45 -8.15 -20.87
N ILE A 478 5.58 -7.54 -21.28
CA ILE A 478 6.29 -6.55 -20.46
C ILE A 478 5.44 -5.30 -20.27
N LEU A 479 4.71 -4.85 -21.29
CA LEU A 479 3.83 -3.70 -21.19
C LEU A 479 2.53 -4.05 -20.48
N ARG A 480 1.89 -5.14 -20.91
CA ARG A 480 0.61 -5.60 -20.39
C ARG A 480 0.60 -7.12 -20.33
N LYS A 481 0.49 -7.67 -19.13
CA LYS A 481 0.60 -9.11 -18.86
C LYS A 481 -0.48 -9.94 -19.56
N GLU A 482 -1.71 -9.46 -19.55
CA GLU A 482 -2.86 -10.09 -20.19
C GLU A 482 -2.69 -10.20 -21.70
N MET A 483 -2.04 -9.22 -22.34
CA MET A 483 -1.77 -9.26 -23.78
C MET A 483 -0.83 -10.41 -24.19
N ALA A 484 0.00 -10.90 -23.28
CA ALA A 484 0.84 -12.08 -23.57
C ALA A 484 -0.02 -13.28 -23.93
N LEU A 485 -1.14 -13.49 -23.24
CA LEU A 485 -2.05 -14.59 -23.52
C LEU A 485 -2.91 -14.33 -24.75
N GLU A 486 -3.46 -13.13 -24.89
CA GLU A 486 -4.27 -12.75 -26.06
C GLU A 486 -3.48 -12.86 -27.37
N LEU A 487 -2.27 -12.33 -27.38
CA LEU A 487 -1.41 -12.38 -28.53
C LEU A 487 -0.96 -13.82 -28.84
N LEU A 488 -0.83 -14.66 -27.81
CA LEU A 488 -0.50 -16.08 -27.99
C LEU A 488 -1.59 -16.81 -28.77
N PHE A 489 -2.88 -16.52 -28.53
CA PHE A 489 -4.00 -17.03 -29.33
C PHE A 489 -3.98 -16.50 -30.76
N VAL A 490 -3.73 -15.20 -30.92
CA VAL A 490 -3.72 -14.56 -32.25
C VAL A 490 -2.57 -15.08 -33.11
N LEU A 491 -1.36 -15.15 -32.57
CA LEU A 491 -0.18 -15.62 -33.32
C LEU A 491 -0.14 -17.13 -33.49
N GLY A 492 -0.71 -17.88 -32.53
CA GLY A 492 -0.90 -19.33 -32.63
C GLY A 492 -2.01 -19.75 -33.60
N GLY A 493 -2.80 -18.79 -34.10
CA GLY A 493 -3.88 -19.04 -35.08
C GLY A 493 -5.01 -19.93 -34.56
N SER A 494 -5.15 -20.08 -33.25
CA SER A 494 -6.15 -20.96 -32.64
C SER A 494 -6.63 -20.43 -31.27
N ALA A 495 -7.93 -20.59 -31.03
CA ALA A 495 -8.53 -20.30 -29.72
C ALA A 495 -8.18 -21.36 -28.64
N SER A 496 -7.50 -22.44 -29.01
CA SER A 496 -7.06 -23.48 -28.09
C SER A 496 -5.53 -23.58 -28.10
N LEU A 497 -4.90 -23.39 -26.94
CA LEU A 497 -3.45 -23.49 -26.78
C LEU A 497 -2.94 -24.91 -27.05
N LEU A 498 -3.73 -25.93 -26.75
CA LEU A 498 -3.37 -27.34 -26.93
C LEU A 498 -3.21 -27.73 -28.41
N LYS A 499 -3.58 -26.89 -29.38
CA LYS A 499 -3.35 -27.15 -30.80
C LYS A 499 -1.92 -26.89 -31.26
N PHE A 500 -1.18 -26.02 -30.55
CA PHE A 500 0.18 -25.62 -30.95
C PHE A 500 1.19 -25.61 -29.79
N MET A 501 0.74 -25.91 -28.56
CA MET A 501 1.59 -26.04 -27.37
C MET A 501 1.26 -27.33 -26.62
N THR A 502 2.28 -27.97 -26.09
CA THR A 502 2.10 -29.10 -25.18
C THR A 502 1.62 -28.64 -23.81
N PRO A 503 0.98 -29.49 -22.98
CA PRO A 503 0.61 -29.14 -21.60
C PRO A 503 1.76 -28.57 -20.78
N GLN A 504 2.96 -29.16 -20.91
CA GLN A 504 4.18 -28.71 -20.25
C GLN A 504 4.60 -27.29 -20.70
N GLN A 505 4.50 -27.01 -22.00
CA GLN A 505 4.78 -25.67 -22.55
C GLN A 505 3.81 -24.62 -22.04
N ILE A 506 2.51 -24.94 -21.93
CA ILE A 506 1.50 -24.06 -21.38
C ILE A 506 1.80 -23.76 -19.91
N PHE A 507 2.16 -24.77 -19.13
CA PHE A 507 2.53 -24.64 -17.74
C PHE A 507 3.79 -23.77 -17.57
N THR A 508 4.86 -24.06 -18.33
CA THR A 508 6.13 -23.31 -18.32
C THR A 508 5.92 -21.85 -18.71
N PHE A 509 5.19 -21.61 -19.82
CA PHE A 509 4.85 -20.25 -20.25
C PHE A 509 4.14 -19.45 -19.15
N THR A 510 3.13 -20.07 -18.54
CA THR A 510 2.33 -19.43 -17.51
C THR A 510 3.16 -19.13 -16.26
N LEU A 511 4.03 -20.05 -15.83
CA LEU A 511 4.95 -19.83 -14.71
C LEU A 511 5.93 -18.69 -14.99
N VAL A 512 6.49 -18.65 -16.19
CA VAL A 512 7.38 -17.56 -16.61
C VAL A 512 6.63 -16.23 -16.58
N VAL A 513 5.42 -16.14 -17.15
CA VAL A 513 4.59 -14.91 -17.13
C VAL A 513 4.22 -14.51 -15.70
N ALA A 514 4.03 -15.46 -14.81
CA ALA A 514 3.72 -15.17 -13.39
C ALA A 514 4.90 -14.51 -12.66
N LEU A 515 6.14 -14.84 -13.00
CA LEU A 515 7.34 -14.41 -12.27
C LEU A 515 8.13 -13.30 -12.95
N TYR A 516 8.15 -13.28 -14.30
CA TYR A 516 9.09 -12.44 -15.06
C TYR A 516 8.82 -10.93 -14.87
N PHE A 517 9.45 -10.12 -15.67
CA PHE A 517 9.57 -8.66 -15.63
C PHE A 517 8.36 -7.92 -15.04
N PRO A 518 8.51 -6.95 -14.13
CA PRO A 518 7.42 -6.12 -13.68
C PRO A 518 6.83 -5.30 -14.85
N CYS A 519 5.53 -5.02 -14.83
CA CYS A 519 4.91 -4.21 -15.90
C CYS A 519 5.52 -2.81 -15.96
N ALA A 520 5.35 -2.13 -17.11
CA ALA A 520 5.90 -0.79 -17.33
C ALA A 520 5.50 0.22 -16.22
N GLY A 521 4.25 0.14 -15.73
CA GLY A 521 3.76 0.96 -14.61
C GLY A 521 4.53 0.68 -13.32
N THR A 522 4.77 -0.59 -12.98
CA THR A 522 5.56 -0.94 -11.79
C THR A 522 7.01 -0.49 -11.91
N LEU A 523 7.62 -0.63 -13.10
CA LEU A 523 8.97 -0.16 -13.34
C LEU A 523 9.10 1.36 -13.18
N ALA A 524 8.10 2.12 -13.65
CA ALA A 524 8.06 3.57 -13.48
C ALA A 524 8.03 3.98 -12.00
N VAL A 525 7.20 3.31 -11.21
CA VAL A 525 7.12 3.55 -9.76
C VAL A 525 8.40 3.13 -9.05
N LEU A 526 8.97 1.97 -9.38
CA LEU A 526 10.26 1.54 -8.82
C LEU A 526 11.36 2.58 -9.12
N LYS A 527 11.38 3.13 -10.35
CA LYS A 527 12.30 4.20 -10.73
C LYS A 527 12.09 5.45 -9.87
N HIS A 528 10.85 5.83 -9.63
CA HIS A 528 10.51 6.98 -8.80
C HIS A 528 10.97 6.79 -7.35
N GLU A 529 10.74 5.60 -6.76
CA GLU A 529 11.03 5.31 -5.36
C GLU A 529 12.53 5.03 -5.09
N PHE A 530 13.21 4.32 -5.99
CA PHE A 530 14.55 3.79 -5.72
C PHE A 530 15.62 4.24 -6.72
N GLY A 531 15.22 4.97 -7.77
CA GLY A 531 16.10 5.40 -8.85
C GLY A 531 16.33 4.30 -9.91
N TRP A 532 16.90 4.69 -11.04
CA TRP A 532 17.01 3.85 -12.25
C TRP A 532 17.84 2.58 -12.04
N LYS A 533 18.99 2.70 -11.34
CA LYS A 533 19.91 1.57 -11.13
C LYS A 533 19.24 0.41 -10.36
N LYS A 534 18.57 0.72 -9.25
CA LYS A 534 17.90 -0.28 -8.42
C LYS A 534 16.66 -0.88 -9.10
N SER A 535 15.91 -0.08 -9.83
CA SER A 535 14.74 -0.55 -10.59
C SER A 535 15.12 -1.57 -11.67
N LEU A 536 16.19 -1.30 -12.41
CA LEU A 536 16.70 -2.26 -13.41
C LEU A 536 17.25 -3.52 -12.76
N LEU A 537 17.91 -3.40 -11.61
CA LEU A 537 18.41 -4.56 -10.87
C LEU A 537 17.27 -5.47 -10.40
N ILE A 538 16.18 -4.89 -9.84
CA ILE A 538 14.99 -5.64 -9.44
C ILE A 538 14.34 -6.32 -10.65
N ALA A 539 14.18 -5.60 -11.76
CA ALA A 539 13.59 -6.13 -12.97
C ALA A 539 14.44 -7.27 -13.57
N SER A 540 15.76 -7.09 -13.64
CA SER A 540 16.67 -8.13 -14.13
C SER A 540 16.67 -9.37 -13.24
N PHE A 541 16.63 -9.18 -11.92
CA PHE A 541 16.54 -10.27 -10.95
C PHE A 541 15.28 -11.11 -11.18
N THR A 542 14.12 -10.48 -11.34
CA THR A 542 12.85 -11.21 -11.57
C THR A 542 12.85 -11.94 -12.90
N VAL A 543 13.47 -11.39 -13.96
CA VAL A 543 13.62 -12.06 -15.25
C VAL A 543 14.51 -13.30 -15.13
N VAL A 544 15.69 -13.15 -14.50
CA VAL A 544 16.61 -14.29 -14.31
C VAL A 544 15.93 -15.38 -13.50
N LEU A 545 15.25 -15.05 -12.43
CA LEU A 545 14.52 -16.00 -11.60
C LEU A 545 13.43 -16.74 -12.40
N ALA A 546 12.65 -16.00 -13.20
CA ALA A 546 11.59 -16.57 -14.02
C ALA A 546 12.15 -17.53 -15.10
N VAL A 547 13.25 -17.15 -15.74
CA VAL A 547 13.93 -18.00 -16.75
C VAL A 547 14.50 -19.25 -16.10
N LEU A 548 15.14 -19.14 -14.94
CA LEU A 548 15.66 -20.30 -14.21
C LEU A 548 14.54 -21.24 -13.78
N ALA A 549 13.50 -20.71 -13.11
CA ALA A 549 12.37 -21.51 -12.66
C ALA A 549 11.63 -22.17 -13.83
N GLY A 550 11.37 -21.40 -14.90
CA GLY A 550 10.74 -21.93 -16.11
C GLY A 550 11.57 -23.01 -16.81
N GLY A 551 12.89 -22.82 -16.93
CA GLY A 551 13.78 -23.80 -17.54
C GLY A 551 13.93 -25.09 -16.74
N ILE A 552 13.89 -25.04 -15.42
CA ILE A 552 13.85 -26.23 -14.56
C ILE A 552 12.55 -26.99 -14.80
N VAL A 553 11.42 -26.29 -14.74
CA VAL A 553 10.09 -26.90 -14.93
C VAL A 553 9.91 -27.45 -16.34
N ALA A 554 10.50 -26.83 -17.37
CA ALA A 554 10.45 -27.32 -18.73
C ALA A 554 11.16 -28.68 -18.93
N ARG A 555 11.97 -29.14 -17.97
CA ARG A 555 12.75 -30.38 -18.01
C ARG A 555 12.25 -31.47 -17.07
N ILE A 556 11.33 -31.14 -16.20
CA ILE A 556 10.63 -32.07 -15.31
C ILE A 556 9.35 -32.56 -16.00
#